data_cde5412cb7e681b60972fab94dac50cd
#
_entry.id   cde5412cb7e681b60972fab94dac50cd
#
_cell.length_a   1.000
_cell.length_b   1.000
_cell.length_c   1.000
_cell.angle_alpha   90.00
_cell.angle_beta   90.00
_cell.angle_gamma   90.00
#
_symmetry.space_group_name_H-M   'P 1'
#
loop_
_entity.id
_entity.type
_entity.pdbx_description
1 polymer ?
#
loop_
_entity_poly.entity_id
_entity_poly.type
_entity_poly.pdbx_seq_one_letter_code
_entity_poly.pdbx_strand_id
1 'polypeptide(L)'
;MRERRGTLRAPPGLARKGLAVNDIPAADAAPPVLAVERLVKTYGGTNAVDGISFAVRRHELVGLLGPNGAGKTTTINMVLGVLEPTAGAIAIDGVDLARDRARALARTNFAAVYAPLPGNLTVLQNLRFFGRIYSVERLEARIDALLERFDIGRFRHTKCGLLSSGEQTRVCLAKALLNEPTLLLLDEPTASLDPATARDLREAIRAVARETNGGILWTSHNMYEVEEVCDRVLFLSQGRILLEGDPRELPAQHGAASLEELFIRVAREPLGIEGAVR
;
A
#
# COMPACT_ATOMS: atom_id res chain seq x y z
N MET A 1 -19.18 30.15 60.81
CA MET A 1 -19.14 28.75 60.42
C MET A 1 -18.26 28.65 59.20
N ARG A 2 -17.05 28.11 59.33
CA ARG A 2 -16.06 28.01 58.24
C ARG A 2 -16.03 26.56 57.81
N GLU A 3 -16.43 26.29 56.57
CA GLU A 3 -16.34 24.96 55.96
C GLU A 3 -14.91 24.69 55.47
N ARG A 4 -14.38 23.57 55.89
CA ARG A 4 -13.04 23.07 55.52
C ARG A 4 -13.12 22.39 54.18
N ARG A 5 -12.37 22.89 53.18
CA ARG A 5 -12.12 22.21 51.94
C ARG A 5 -11.05 21.12 52.15
N GLY A 6 -11.45 19.86 52.02
CA GLY A 6 -10.54 18.73 52.02
C GLY A 6 -9.83 18.60 50.67
N THR A 7 -8.51 18.68 50.68
CA THR A 7 -7.64 18.38 49.55
C THR A 7 -7.44 16.88 49.42
N LEU A 8 -8.01 16.27 48.37
CA LEU A 8 -7.70 14.89 47.98
C LEU A 8 -6.33 14.87 47.27
N ARG A 9 -5.36 14.20 47.89
CA ARG A 9 -4.03 13.87 47.35
C ARG A 9 -4.21 12.76 46.30
N ALA A 10 -3.69 12.98 45.09
CA ALA A 10 -3.55 12.00 44.04
C ALA A 10 -2.39 11.02 44.37
N PRO A 11 -2.51 9.70 43.98
CA PRO A 11 -1.45 8.74 44.20
C PRO A 11 -0.27 8.96 43.22
N PRO A 12 0.98 8.58 43.60
CA PRO A 12 2.15 8.77 42.77
C PRO A 12 2.34 7.64 41.76
N GLY A 13 2.74 8.01 40.55
CA GLY A 13 3.60 7.19 39.72
C GLY A 13 2.93 6.26 38.72
N LEU A 14 2.55 6.81 37.56
CA LEU A 14 2.61 6.08 36.30
C LEU A 14 3.35 6.98 35.31
N ALA A 15 4.60 6.62 35.05
CA ALA A 15 5.45 7.27 34.07
C ALA A 15 4.79 7.23 32.69
N ARG A 16 4.51 8.40 32.15
CA ARG A 16 4.04 8.60 30.77
C ARG A 16 5.16 8.16 29.81
N LYS A 17 5.06 6.97 29.24
CA LYS A 17 5.75 6.67 27.97
C LYS A 17 4.94 7.32 26.86
N GLY A 18 5.36 8.50 26.43
CA GLY A 18 4.92 9.08 25.16
C GLY A 18 5.27 8.10 24.05
N LEU A 19 4.28 7.72 23.24
CA LEU A 19 4.52 7.05 21.97
C LEU A 19 5.30 8.05 21.11
N ALA A 20 6.60 7.79 20.96
CA ALA A 20 7.45 8.47 20.00
C ALA A 20 6.88 8.21 18.61
N VAL A 21 6.61 9.28 17.88
CA VAL A 21 6.51 9.22 16.41
C VAL A 21 7.81 8.57 15.97
N ASN A 22 7.70 7.37 15.38
CA ASN A 22 8.86 6.56 14.98
C ASN A 22 9.83 7.43 14.19
N ASP A 23 11.03 7.53 14.72
CA ASP A 23 12.19 8.16 14.11
C ASP A 23 12.34 7.65 12.67
N ILE A 24 12.31 8.58 11.73
CA ILE A 24 12.90 8.35 10.40
C ILE A 24 14.35 7.97 10.69
N PRO A 25 14.79 6.76 10.37
CA PRO A 25 16.12 6.31 10.78
C PRO A 25 17.21 7.20 10.20
N ALA A 26 18.26 7.35 11.01
CA ALA A 26 19.45 8.16 10.81
C ALA A 26 20.00 8.13 9.37
N ALA A 27 20.69 9.18 9.02
CA ALA A 27 21.25 9.63 7.74
C ALA A 27 22.11 8.65 6.91
N ASP A 28 22.11 7.34 7.22
CA ASP A 28 22.95 6.33 6.56
C ASP A 28 22.15 5.24 5.80
N ALA A 29 20.82 5.27 5.82
CA ALA A 29 20.00 4.34 5.05
C ALA A 29 19.57 4.98 3.72
N ALA A 30 19.63 4.20 2.62
CA ALA A 30 19.12 4.63 1.31
C ALA A 30 17.70 5.19 1.45
N PRO A 31 17.34 6.27 0.73
CA PRO A 31 16.03 6.89 0.82
C PRO A 31 14.92 5.86 0.53
N PRO A 32 13.77 5.96 1.21
CA PRO A 32 12.64 5.09 0.93
C PRO A 32 12.17 5.24 -0.51
N VAL A 33 11.61 4.18 -1.08
CA VAL A 33 11.04 4.23 -2.44
C VAL A 33 9.77 5.07 -2.49
N LEU A 34 9.03 5.14 -1.38
CA LEU A 34 7.89 6.04 -1.19
C LEU A 34 8.01 6.70 0.18
N ALA A 35 7.93 8.01 0.22
CA ALA A 35 7.75 8.80 1.44
C ALA A 35 6.48 9.64 1.32
N VAL A 36 5.61 9.54 2.31
CA VAL A 36 4.37 10.30 2.43
C VAL A 36 4.41 11.07 3.74
N GLU A 37 4.25 12.39 3.67
CA GLU A 37 4.37 13.28 4.83
C GLU A 37 3.13 14.13 5.01
N ARG A 38 2.43 13.94 6.14
CA ARG A 38 1.24 14.71 6.57
C ARG A 38 0.23 14.91 5.44
N LEU A 39 -0.02 13.85 4.69
CA LEU A 39 -0.87 13.87 3.51
C LEU A 39 -2.33 14.10 3.88
N VAL A 40 -2.96 15.09 3.26
CA VAL A 40 -4.36 15.46 3.49
C VAL A 40 -5.09 15.52 2.16
N LYS A 41 -6.32 15.00 2.15
CA LYS A 41 -7.29 15.22 1.07
C LYS A 41 -8.66 15.53 1.62
N THR A 42 -9.16 16.71 1.29
CA THR A 42 -10.46 17.20 1.72
C THR A 42 -11.43 17.27 0.55
N TYR A 43 -12.66 16.80 0.75
CA TYR A 43 -13.78 16.93 -0.18
C TYR A 43 -14.97 17.54 0.56
N GLY A 44 -15.48 18.68 0.09
CA GLY A 44 -16.68 19.29 0.68
C GLY A 44 -16.60 19.51 2.19
N GLY A 45 -15.40 19.84 2.72
CA GLY A 45 -15.19 20.04 4.15
C GLY A 45 -14.90 18.77 4.96
N THR A 46 -14.95 17.58 4.34
CA THR A 46 -14.62 16.31 5.01
C THR A 46 -13.27 15.79 4.55
N ASN A 47 -12.41 15.39 5.49
CA ASN A 47 -11.12 14.80 5.18
C ASN A 47 -11.28 13.30 4.85
N ALA A 48 -11.08 12.96 3.58
CA ALA A 48 -10.98 11.57 3.14
C ALA A 48 -9.62 10.95 3.50
N VAL A 49 -8.58 11.79 3.60
CA VAL A 49 -7.26 11.48 4.14
C VAL A 49 -6.87 12.63 5.05
N ASP A 50 -6.41 12.35 6.26
CA ASP A 50 -6.27 13.32 7.34
C ASP A 50 -4.89 13.22 8.01
N GLY A 51 -3.90 13.81 7.37
CA GLY A 51 -2.55 13.98 7.91
C GLY A 51 -1.72 12.72 8.04
N ILE A 52 -1.92 11.73 7.15
CA ILE A 52 -1.15 10.47 7.21
C ILE A 52 0.31 10.68 6.82
N SER A 53 1.20 9.96 7.52
CA SER A 53 2.62 9.91 7.19
C SER A 53 3.09 8.46 7.26
N PHE A 54 3.77 7.99 6.23
CA PHE A 54 4.36 6.65 6.17
C PHE A 54 5.42 6.58 5.08
N ALA A 55 6.21 5.51 5.08
CA ALA A 55 7.18 5.24 4.04
C ALA A 55 7.11 3.78 3.59
N VAL A 56 7.55 3.49 2.37
CA VAL A 56 7.83 2.14 1.86
C VAL A 56 9.31 2.07 1.54
N ARG A 57 10.01 1.08 2.09
CA ARG A 57 11.44 0.87 1.85
C ARG A 57 11.68 -0.06 0.66
N ARG A 58 12.94 -0.14 0.22
CA ARG A 58 13.34 -1.15 -0.77
C ARG A 58 13.16 -2.55 -0.21
N HIS A 59 12.76 -3.48 -1.05
CA HIS A 59 12.48 -4.89 -0.69
C HIS A 59 11.38 -5.07 0.36
N GLU A 60 10.61 -4.01 0.65
CA GLU A 60 9.52 -4.03 1.62
C GLU A 60 8.16 -4.15 0.92
N LEU A 61 7.30 -5.01 1.44
CA LEU A 61 5.90 -5.12 1.06
C LEU A 61 5.04 -4.58 2.19
N VAL A 62 4.48 -3.38 1.99
CA VAL A 62 3.65 -2.68 2.97
C VAL A 62 2.18 -2.84 2.60
N GLY A 63 1.39 -3.35 3.54
CA GLY A 63 -0.06 -3.45 3.42
C GLY A 63 -0.75 -2.17 3.89
N LEU A 64 -1.59 -1.57 3.05
CA LEU A 64 -2.52 -0.50 3.45
C LEU A 64 -3.90 -1.12 3.68
N LEU A 65 -4.17 -1.48 4.92
CA LEU A 65 -5.36 -2.20 5.35
C LEU A 65 -6.42 -1.21 5.86
N GLY A 66 -7.68 -1.47 5.59
CA GLY A 66 -8.78 -0.66 6.11
C GLY A 66 -10.13 -0.98 5.47
N PRO A 67 -11.25 -0.58 6.11
CA PRO A 67 -12.58 -0.76 5.56
C PRO A 67 -12.79 0.05 4.28
N ASN A 68 -13.90 -0.23 3.59
CA ASN A 68 -14.32 0.61 2.47
C ASN A 68 -14.59 2.04 2.96
N GLY A 69 -14.13 3.04 2.19
CA GLY A 69 -14.23 4.44 2.58
C GLY A 69 -13.15 4.92 3.56
N ALA A 70 -12.20 4.08 3.99
CA ALA A 70 -11.12 4.48 4.90
C ALA A 70 -10.13 5.49 4.31
N GLY A 71 -10.10 5.67 2.98
CA GLY A 71 -9.16 6.56 2.28
C GLY A 71 -8.08 5.85 1.46
N LYS A 72 -8.10 4.50 1.36
CA LYS A 72 -7.08 3.71 0.64
C LYS A 72 -6.93 4.14 -0.82
N THR A 73 -8.01 4.08 -1.60
CA THR A 73 -8.02 4.48 -3.02
C THR A 73 -7.65 5.95 -3.22
N THR A 74 -8.10 6.83 -2.31
CA THR A 74 -7.71 8.25 -2.31
C THR A 74 -6.21 8.41 -2.13
N THR A 75 -5.61 7.67 -1.20
CA THR A 75 -4.17 7.65 -0.96
C THR A 75 -3.41 7.15 -2.20
N ILE A 76 -3.82 6.01 -2.77
CA ILE A 76 -3.22 5.47 -4.00
C ILE A 76 -3.28 6.49 -5.15
N ASN A 77 -4.43 7.13 -5.37
CA ASN A 77 -4.60 8.12 -6.44
C ASN A 77 -3.70 9.36 -6.24
N MET A 78 -3.46 9.77 -5.00
CA MET A 78 -2.51 10.85 -4.71
C MET A 78 -1.06 10.41 -4.99
N VAL A 79 -0.67 9.19 -4.59
CA VAL A 79 0.67 8.64 -4.88
C VAL A 79 0.89 8.46 -6.40
N LEU A 80 -0.14 8.06 -7.15
CA LEU A 80 -0.11 8.01 -8.63
C LEU A 80 -0.10 9.41 -9.29
N GLY A 81 -0.26 10.46 -8.49
CA GLY A 81 -0.38 11.83 -8.99
C GLY A 81 -1.66 12.06 -9.81
N VAL A 82 -2.63 11.15 -9.82
CA VAL A 82 -3.93 11.33 -10.49
C VAL A 82 -4.80 12.31 -9.72
N LEU A 83 -4.59 12.37 -8.41
CA LEU A 83 -5.29 13.25 -7.49
C LEU A 83 -4.29 14.15 -6.77
N GLU A 84 -4.51 15.46 -6.81
CA GLU A 84 -3.68 16.41 -6.09
C GLU A 84 -4.04 16.44 -4.59
N PRO A 85 -3.06 16.34 -3.69
CA PRO A 85 -3.29 16.51 -2.25
C PRO A 85 -3.81 17.92 -1.91
N THR A 86 -4.61 18.03 -0.85
CA THR A 86 -4.97 19.33 -0.28
C THR A 86 -3.81 19.91 0.53
N ALA A 87 -3.04 19.03 1.20
CA ALA A 87 -1.81 19.39 1.93
C ALA A 87 -0.91 18.15 2.08
N GLY A 88 0.33 18.37 2.52
CA GLY A 88 1.34 17.34 2.69
C GLY A 88 2.22 17.17 1.47
N ALA A 89 3.12 16.19 1.50
CA ALA A 89 4.09 15.93 0.44
C ALA A 89 4.19 14.42 0.15
N ILE A 90 4.54 14.11 -1.09
CA ILE A 90 4.83 12.75 -1.56
C ILE A 90 6.16 12.80 -2.30
N ALA A 91 7.08 11.92 -1.93
CA ALA A 91 8.32 11.71 -2.66
C ALA A 91 8.44 10.24 -3.08
N ILE A 92 8.87 10.00 -4.32
CA ILE A 92 9.11 8.67 -4.87
C ILE A 92 10.58 8.60 -5.28
N ASP A 93 11.29 7.63 -4.71
CA ASP A 93 12.74 7.44 -4.90
C ASP A 93 13.54 8.77 -4.70
N GLY A 94 13.14 9.53 -3.65
CA GLY A 94 13.73 10.81 -3.30
C GLY A 94 13.29 12.00 -4.18
N VAL A 95 12.42 11.77 -5.17
CA VAL A 95 11.91 12.83 -6.07
C VAL A 95 10.55 13.31 -5.59
N ASP A 96 10.43 14.60 -5.28
CA ASP A 96 9.16 15.25 -4.92
C ASP A 96 8.18 15.20 -6.09
N LEU A 97 7.00 14.58 -5.84
CA LEU A 97 5.98 14.35 -6.87
C LEU A 97 5.36 15.66 -7.39
N ALA A 98 5.25 16.69 -6.56
CA ALA A 98 4.67 17.98 -6.95
C ALA A 98 5.64 18.80 -7.79
N ARG A 99 6.96 18.65 -7.58
CA ARG A 99 8.01 19.40 -8.28
C ARG A 99 8.42 18.79 -9.59
N ASP A 100 8.57 17.45 -9.63
CA ASP A 100 8.99 16.73 -10.85
C ASP A 100 8.21 15.42 -10.98
N ARG A 101 6.94 15.58 -11.38
CA ARG A 101 6.01 14.46 -11.54
C ARG A 101 6.49 13.42 -12.55
N ALA A 102 7.05 13.87 -13.67
CA ALA A 102 7.50 12.97 -14.72
C ALA A 102 8.61 12.04 -14.22
N ARG A 103 9.59 12.59 -13.51
CA ARG A 103 10.71 11.83 -12.93
C ARG A 103 10.25 10.96 -11.77
N ALA A 104 9.40 11.44 -10.88
CA ALA A 104 8.86 10.68 -9.75
C ALA A 104 8.09 9.44 -10.24
N LEU A 105 7.28 9.57 -11.29
CA LEU A 105 6.45 8.48 -11.81
C LEU A 105 7.14 7.60 -12.86
N ALA A 106 8.32 7.96 -13.36
CA ALA A 106 9.00 7.22 -14.44
C ALA A 106 9.24 5.73 -14.09
N ARG A 107 9.49 5.42 -12.83
CA ARG A 107 9.69 4.05 -12.33
C ARG A 107 8.64 3.65 -11.29
N THR A 108 7.42 4.17 -11.43
CA THR A 108 6.25 3.77 -10.66
C THR A 108 5.30 3.03 -11.58
N ASN A 109 4.68 1.97 -11.11
CA ASN A 109 3.62 1.32 -11.86
C ASN A 109 2.49 0.86 -10.92
N PHE A 110 1.36 0.50 -11.54
CA PHE A 110 0.14 0.20 -10.84
C PHE A 110 -0.57 -0.99 -11.47
N ALA A 111 -1.09 -1.89 -10.62
CA ALA A 111 -2.03 -2.93 -11.01
C ALA A 111 -3.23 -2.91 -10.08
N ALA A 112 -4.42 -2.97 -10.65
CA ALA A 112 -5.68 -3.14 -9.95
C ALA A 112 -6.55 -4.17 -10.66
N VAL A 113 -7.28 -4.97 -9.92
CA VAL A 113 -8.23 -5.95 -10.48
C VAL A 113 -9.29 -5.27 -11.33
N TYR A 114 -9.66 -4.04 -10.98
CA TYR A 114 -10.71 -3.27 -11.66
C TYR A 114 -10.21 -2.41 -12.84
N ALA A 115 -8.93 -2.50 -13.21
CA ALA A 115 -8.37 -1.83 -14.38
C ALA A 115 -8.01 -2.86 -15.46
N PRO A 116 -9.01 -3.45 -16.14
CA PRO A 116 -8.78 -4.52 -17.11
C PRO A 116 -7.96 -4.01 -18.30
N LEU A 117 -7.13 -4.90 -18.84
CA LEU A 117 -6.45 -4.67 -20.09
C LEU A 117 -7.45 -4.67 -21.26
N PRO A 118 -7.17 -3.97 -22.38
CA PRO A 118 -7.96 -4.05 -23.59
C PRO A 118 -8.23 -5.50 -24.00
N GLY A 119 -9.48 -5.96 -23.82
CA GLY A 119 -9.85 -7.35 -24.00
C GLY A 119 -9.83 -7.82 -25.47
N ASN A 120 -9.92 -6.93 -26.43
CA ASN A 120 -9.84 -7.20 -27.86
C ASN A 120 -8.40 -7.40 -28.35
N LEU A 121 -7.39 -7.00 -27.60
CA LEU A 121 -5.98 -7.22 -27.91
C LEU A 121 -5.49 -8.53 -27.26
N THR A 122 -4.50 -9.16 -27.91
CA THR A 122 -3.82 -10.32 -27.33
C THR A 122 -2.92 -9.91 -26.17
N VAL A 123 -2.50 -10.87 -25.34
CA VAL A 123 -1.53 -10.65 -24.27
C VAL A 123 -0.27 -9.96 -24.82
N LEU A 124 0.30 -10.48 -25.91
CA LEU A 124 1.49 -9.89 -26.53
C LEU A 124 1.25 -8.46 -27.01
N GLN A 125 0.10 -8.20 -27.65
CA GLN A 125 -0.24 -6.87 -28.14
C GLN A 125 -0.38 -5.87 -26.96
N ASN A 126 -1.02 -6.26 -25.86
CA ASN A 126 -1.12 -5.46 -24.66
C ASN A 126 0.26 -5.14 -24.07
N LEU A 127 1.10 -6.16 -23.86
CA LEU A 127 2.43 -5.96 -23.27
C LEU A 127 3.34 -5.11 -24.18
N ARG A 128 3.28 -5.30 -25.50
CA ARG A 128 4.00 -4.42 -26.46
C ARG A 128 3.51 -2.98 -26.44
N PHE A 129 2.20 -2.77 -26.36
CA PHE A 129 1.60 -1.45 -26.30
C PHE A 129 2.09 -0.68 -25.07
N PHE A 130 1.92 -1.28 -23.88
CA PHE A 130 2.37 -0.65 -22.63
C PHE A 130 3.90 -0.55 -22.54
N GLY A 131 4.64 -1.54 -23.02
CA GLY A 131 6.10 -1.49 -23.03
C GLY A 131 6.66 -0.35 -23.86
N ARG A 132 6.00 -0.01 -24.99
CA ARG A 132 6.35 1.17 -25.79
C ARG A 132 6.00 2.47 -25.09
N ILE A 133 4.84 2.55 -24.41
CA ILE A 133 4.46 3.73 -23.61
C ILE A 133 5.50 3.98 -22.50
N TYR A 134 5.97 2.90 -21.86
CA TYR A 134 6.96 2.98 -20.79
C TYR A 134 8.40 3.11 -21.30
N SER A 135 8.62 3.14 -22.62
CA SER A 135 9.94 3.20 -23.25
C SER A 135 10.88 2.06 -22.77
N VAL A 136 10.34 0.85 -22.64
CA VAL A 136 11.08 -0.31 -22.15
C VAL A 136 12.14 -0.72 -23.16
N GLU A 137 13.40 -0.72 -22.74
CA GLU A 137 14.51 -1.26 -23.52
C GLU A 137 14.44 -2.79 -23.64
N ARG A 138 14.90 -3.33 -24.78
CA ARG A 138 14.88 -4.80 -25.05
C ARG A 138 13.50 -5.42 -24.80
N LEU A 139 12.45 -4.71 -25.22
CA LEU A 139 11.05 -5.00 -24.90
C LEU A 139 10.65 -6.47 -25.09
N GLU A 140 11.04 -7.10 -26.23
CA GLU A 140 10.65 -8.49 -26.50
C GLU A 140 11.24 -9.47 -25.48
N ALA A 141 12.53 -9.32 -25.16
CA ALA A 141 13.18 -10.15 -24.14
C ALA A 141 12.54 -9.93 -22.75
N ARG A 142 12.15 -8.68 -22.43
CA ARG A 142 11.45 -8.37 -21.19
C ARG A 142 10.06 -9.01 -21.13
N ILE A 143 9.33 -8.97 -22.24
CA ILE A 143 8.03 -9.64 -22.36
C ILE A 143 8.18 -11.14 -22.16
N ASP A 144 9.16 -11.77 -22.84
CA ASP A 144 9.38 -13.22 -22.73
C ASP A 144 9.67 -13.64 -21.29
N ALA A 145 10.55 -12.91 -20.60
CA ALA A 145 10.86 -13.17 -19.19
C ALA A 145 9.64 -13.02 -18.26
N LEU A 146 8.78 -12.02 -18.50
CA LEU A 146 7.56 -11.84 -17.71
C LEU A 146 6.48 -12.88 -18.02
N LEU A 147 6.35 -13.30 -19.27
CA LEU A 147 5.44 -14.39 -19.66
C LEU A 147 5.84 -15.70 -18.99
N GLU A 148 7.12 -16.02 -18.92
CA GLU A 148 7.67 -17.17 -18.21
C GLU A 148 7.44 -17.05 -16.70
N ARG A 149 7.82 -15.91 -16.10
CA ARG A 149 7.69 -15.65 -14.66
C ARG A 149 6.28 -15.87 -14.12
N PHE A 150 5.26 -15.45 -14.88
CA PHE A 150 3.86 -15.55 -14.46
C PHE A 150 3.13 -16.76 -15.03
N ASP A 151 3.84 -17.68 -15.70
CA ASP A 151 3.26 -18.89 -16.35
C ASP A 151 2.08 -18.54 -17.28
N ILE A 152 2.26 -17.51 -18.09
CA ILE A 152 1.25 -17.05 -19.08
C ILE A 152 1.75 -17.12 -20.52
N GLY A 153 2.89 -17.77 -20.78
CA GLY A 153 3.48 -17.91 -22.10
C GLY A 153 2.55 -18.59 -23.12
N ARG A 154 1.78 -19.59 -22.67
CA ARG A 154 0.79 -20.29 -23.51
C ARG A 154 -0.33 -19.38 -24.00
N PHE A 155 -0.60 -18.27 -23.32
CA PHE A 155 -1.64 -17.31 -23.69
C PHE A 155 -1.15 -16.14 -24.54
N ARG A 156 0.12 -16.15 -24.96
CA ARG A 156 0.79 -15.05 -25.69
C ARG A 156 -0.08 -14.48 -26.83
N HIS A 157 -0.76 -15.32 -27.57
CA HIS A 157 -1.58 -14.95 -28.72
C HIS A 157 -3.10 -14.98 -28.42
N THR A 158 -3.49 -15.25 -27.18
CA THR A 158 -4.89 -15.24 -26.74
C THR A 158 -5.32 -13.80 -26.45
N LYS A 159 -6.54 -13.42 -26.84
CA LYS A 159 -7.14 -12.13 -26.49
C LYS A 159 -7.37 -12.06 -24.99
N CYS A 160 -7.02 -10.93 -24.35
CA CYS A 160 -7.15 -10.78 -22.90
C CYS A 160 -8.59 -10.96 -22.39
N GLY A 161 -9.60 -10.59 -23.18
CA GLY A 161 -11.01 -10.79 -22.83
C GLY A 161 -11.48 -12.25 -22.82
N LEU A 162 -10.67 -13.20 -23.29
CA LEU A 162 -10.97 -14.63 -23.25
C LEU A 162 -10.27 -15.37 -22.09
N LEU A 163 -9.46 -14.65 -21.32
CA LEU A 163 -8.73 -15.19 -20.17
C LEU A 163 -9.64 -15.25 -18.94
N SER A 164 -9.41 -16.22 -18.06
CA SER A 164 -9.99 -16.24 -16.72
C SER A 164 -9.52 -15.03 -15.89
N SER A 165 -10.21 -14.74 -14.80
CA SER A 165 -9.84 -13.63 -13.89
C SER A 165 -8.41 -13.76 -13.37
N GLY A 166 -7.98 -14.96 -12.98
CA GLY A 166 -6.62 -15.23 -12.51
C GLY A 166 -5.57 -15.02 -13.60
N GLU A 167 -5.82 -15.49 -14.82
CA GLU A 167 -4.94 -15.28 -15.97
C GLU A 167 -4.84 -13.80 -16.33
N GLN A 168 -5.97 -13.06 -16.33
CA GLN A 168 -5.98 -11.61 -16.54
C GLN A 168 -5.16 -10.88 -15.48
N THR A 169 -5.28 -11.28 -14.22
CA THR A 169 -4.50 -10.66 -13.12
C THR A 169 -3.01 -10.91 -13.28
N ARG A 170 -2.59 -12.13 -13.70
CA ARG A 170 -1.19 -12.44 -14.02
C ARG A 170 -0.66 -11.57 -15.17
N VAL A 171 -1.45 -11.33 -16.21
CA VAL A 171 -1.09 -10.42 -17.31
C VAL A 171 -1.01 -8.97 -16.83
N CYS A 172 -1.93 -8.51 -15.96
CA CYS A 172 -1.88 -7.17 -15.37
C CYS A 172 -0.61 -6.97 -14.53
N LEU A 173 -0.19 -7.97 -13.76
CA LEU A 173 1.08 -7.93 -13.02
C LEU A 173 2.30 -7.90 -13.96
N ALA A 174 2.30 -8.73 -14.99
CA ALA A 174 3.34 -8.71 -16.01
C ALA A 174 3.44 -7.31 -16.66
N LYS A 175 2.30 -6.70 -17.01
CA LYS A 175 2.25 -5.31 -17.51
C LYS A 175 2.82 -4.32 -16.49
N ALA A 176 2.47 -4.45 -15.22
CA ALA A 176 2.93 -3.54 -14.17
C ALA A 176 4.44 -3.64 -13.87
N LEU A 177 5.07 -4.75 -14.27
CA LEU A 177 6.51 -4.96 -14.08
C LEU A 177 7.35 -4.69 -15.34
N LEU A 178 6.74 -4.27 -16.45
CA LEU A 178 7.45 -4.03 -17.71
C LEU A 178 8.61 -3.04 -17.58
N ASN A 179 8.38 -1.92 -16.90
CA ASN A 179 9.37 -0.83 -16.73
C ASN A 179 10.26 -0.99 -15.49
N GLU A 180 10.31 -2.18 -14.87
CA GLU A 180 11.09 -2.44 -13.65
C GLU A 180 10.87 -1.36 -12.57
N PRO A 181 9.63 -1.20 -12.09
CA PRO A 181 9.31 -0.12 -11.19
C PRO A 181 10.08 -0.22 -9.87
N THR A 182 10.54 0.92 -9.35
CA THR A 182 11.04 1.02 -7.97
C THR A 182 9.89 1.07 -6.97
N LEU A 183 8.73 1.59 -7.39
CA LEU A 183 7.50 1.55 -6.60
C LEU A 183 6.40 0.84 -7.38
N LEU A 184 5.91 -0.27 -6.84
CA LEU A 184 4.75 -0.99 -7.37
C LEU A 184 3.55 -0.79 -6.43
N LEU A 185 2.47 -0.27 -6.98
CA LEU A 185 1.20 -0.10 -6.26
C LEU A 185 0.24 -1.19 -6.70
N LEU A 186 -0.33 -1.92 -5.75
CA LEU A 186 -1.29 -2.99 -5.99
C LEU A 186 -2.59 -2.69 -5.25
N ASP A 187 -3.68 -2.51 -6.00
CA ASP A 187 -5.00 -2.23 -5.41
C ASP A 187 -5.86 -3.49 -5.45
N GLU A 188 -5.97 -4.15 -4.30
CA GLU A 188 -6.72 -5.39 -4.08
C GLU A 188 -6.41 -6.50 -5.10
N PRO A 189 -5.15 -6.85 -5.33
CA PRO A 189 -4.73 -7.67 -6.48
C PRO A 189 -5.26 -9.10 -6.46
N THR A 190 -5.76 -9.59 -5.33
CA THR A 190 -6.31 -10.95 -5.14
C THR A 190 -7.82 -10.98 -5.00
N ALA A 191 -8.48 -9.81 -5.02
CA ALA A 191 -9.94 -9.74 -4.92
C ALA A 191 -10.60 -10.50 -6.07
N SER A 192 -11.63 -11.26 -5.76
CA SER A 192 -12.41 -12.05 -6.75
C SER A 192 -11.66 -13.24 -7.38
N LEU A 193 -10.52 -13.67 -6.82
CA LEU A 193 -9.84 -14.89 -7.22
C LEU A 193 -10.24 -16.07 -6.34
N ASP A 194 -10.21 -17.27 -6.89
CA ASP A 194 -10.31 -18.47 -6.08
C ASP A 194 -9.09 -18.62 -5.14
N PRO A 195 -9.22 -19.34 -4.02
CA PRO A 195 -8.17 -19.43 -3.01
C PRO A 195 -6.83 -19.94 -3.52
N ALA A 196 -6.82 -20.89 -4.46
CA ALA A 196 -5.59 -21.46 -4.99
C ALA A 196 -4.85 -20.43 -5.87
N THR A 197 -5.57 -19.81 -6.80
CA THR A 197 -5.03 -18.75 -7.67
C THR A 197 -4.55 -17.54 -6.84
N ALA A 198 -5.30 -17.14 -5.80
CA ALA A 198 -4.92 -16.05 -4.91
C ALA A 198 -3.61 -16.36 -4.17
N ARG A 199 -3.42 -17.61 -3.70
CA ARG A 199 -2.17 -18.04 -3.05
C ARG A 199 -0.99 -17.96 -3.99
N ASP A 200 -1.10 -18.57 -5.19
CA ASP A 200 -0.02 -18.53 -6.19
C ASP A 200 0.39 -17.09 -6.53
N LEU A 201 -0.61 -16.20 -6.62
CA LEU A 201 -0.39 -14.79 -6.92
C LEU A 201 0.34 -14.08 -5.78
N ARG A 202 -0.05 -14.34 -4.53
CA ARG A 202 0.63 -13.81 -3.34
C ARG A 202 2.09 -14.23 -3.30
N GLU A 203 2.38 -15.51 -3.57
CA GLU A 203 3.75 -16.02 -3.66
C GLU A 203 4.55 -15.31 -4.75
N ALA A 204 3.96 -15.12 -5.95
CA ALA A 204 4.60 -14.41 -7.05
C ALA A 204 4.89 -12.93 -6.71
N ILE A 205 3.97 -12.21 -6.06
CA ILE A 205 4.16 -10.81 -5.63
C ILE A 205 5.26 -10.73 -4.57
N ARG A 206 5.27 -11.67 -3.61
CA ARG A 206 6.31 -11.74 -2.58
C ARG A 206 7.70 -11.99 -3.16
N ALA A 207 7.79 -12.84 -4.18
CA ALA A 207 9.04 -13.06 -4.93
C ALA A 207 9.48 -11.77 -5.64
N VAL A 208 8.54 -11.02 -6.26
CA VAL A 208 8.84 -9.70 -6.86
C VAL A 208 9.43 -8.74 -5.84
N ALA A 209 8.82 -8.60 -4.65
CA ALA A 209 9.31 -7.70 -3.61
C ALA A 209 10.76 -8.01 -3.18
N ARG A 210 11.10 -9.30 -3.10
CA ARG A 210 12.45 -9.75 -2.69
C ARG A 210 13.51 -9.60 -3.77
N GLU A 211 13.14 -9.83 -5.03
CA GLU A 211 14.07 -9.90 -6.15
C GLU A 211 14.30 -8.55 -6.81
N THR A 212 13.34 -7.63 -6.72
CA THR A 212 13.46 -6.30 -7.30
C THR A 212 14.06 -5.33 -6.29
N ASN A 213 14.83 -4.35 -6.77
CA ASN A 213 15.33 -3.25 -5.94
C ASN A 213 14.24 -2.17 -5.74
N GLY A 214 13.01 -2.60 -5.51
CA GLY A 214 11.84 -1.74 -5.33
C GLY A 214 11.12 -2.04 -4.03
N GLY A 215 10.03 -1.32 -3.79
CA GLY A 215 9.07 -1.58 -2.72
C GLY A 215 7.66 -1.69 -3.26
N ILE A 216 6.79 -2.35 -2.52
CA ILE A 216 5.40 -2.59 -2.91
C ILE A 216 4.47 -2.00 -1.86
N LEU A 217 3.48 -1.22 -2.29
CA LEU A 217 2.35 -0.82 -1.48
C LEU A 217 1.11 -1.60 -1.96
N TRP A 218 0.56 -2.42 -1.09
CA TRP A 218 -0.59 -3.30 -1.37
C TRP A 218 -1.79 -2.86 -0.56
N THR A 219 -2.90 -2.52 -1.22
CA THR A 219 -4.16 -2.30 -0.50
C THR A 219 -4.95 -3.60 -0.39
N SER A 220 -5.52 -3.85 0.77
CA SER A 220 -6.44 -4.96 0.99
C SER A 220 -7.46 -4.61 2.08
N HIS A 221 -8.58 -5.32 2.06
CA HIS A 221 -9.52 -5.41 3.18
C HIS A 221 -9.51 -6.81 3.82
N ASN A 222 -8.69 -7.72 3.31
CA ASN A 222 -8.53 -9.10 3.79
C ASN A 222 -7.30 -9.21 4.71
N MET A 223 -7.55 -9.38 6.02
CA MET A 223 -6.51 -9.46 7.05
C MET A 223 -5.59 -10.66 6.88
N TYR A 224 -6.16 -11.81 6.49
CA TYR A 224 -5.39 -13.04 6.28
C TYR A 224 -4.32 -12.86 5.19
N GLU A 225 -4.68 -12.21 4.08
CA GLU A 225 -3.72 -11.96 3.00
C GLU A 225 -2.58 -11.04 3.45
N VAL A 226 -2.93 -9.98 4.19
CA VAL A 226 -1.96 -9.01 4.69
C VAL A 226 -1.01 -9.66 5.70
N GLU A 227 -1.52 -10.49 6.60
CA GLU A 227 -0.72 -11.24 7.57
C GLU A 227 0.23 -12.24 6.91
N GLU A 228 -0.23 -12.89 5.83
CA GLU A 228 0.57 -13.86 5.09
C GLU A 228 1.69 -13.20 4.28
N VAL A 229 1.44 -12.04 3.64
CA VAL A 229 2.29 -11.51 2.57
C VAL A 229 3.09 -10.29 3.00
N CYS A 230 2.52 -9.38 3.80
CA CYS A 230 3.14 -8.11 4.11
C CYS A 230 4.20 -8.22 5.20
N ASP A 231 5.26 -7.41 5.06
CA ASP A 231 6.29 -7.24 6.09
C ASP A 231 5.82 -6.26 7.17
N ARG A 232 5.00 -5.28 6.77
CA ARG A 232 4.42 -4.26 7.64
C ARG A 232 3.03 -3.88 7.15
N VAL A 233 2.13 -3.56 8.06
CA VAL A 233 0.79 -3.08 7.77
C VAL A 233 0.58 -1.67 8.32
N LEU A 234 -0.14 -0.87 7.54
CA LEU A 234 -0.69 0.44 7.92
C LEU A 234 -2.19 0.28 8.02
N PHE A 235 -2.72 0.42 9.22
CA PHE A 235 -4.16 0.31 9.46
C PHE A 235 -4.83 1.66 9.28
N LEU A 236 -5.52 1.84 8.15
CA LEU A 236 -6.20 3.08 7.81
C LEU A 236 -7.69 3.02 8.19
N SER A 237 -8.15 4.00 8.95
CA SER A 237 -9.57 4.19 9.26
C SER A 237 -9.90 5.67 9.32
N GLN A 238 -11.02 6.07 8.74
CA GLN A 238 -11.50 7.45 8.71
C GLN A 238 -10.41 8.47 8.28
N GLY A 239 -9.62 8.08 7.29
CA GLY A 239 -8.54 8.92 6.75
C GLY A 239 -7.26 8.96 7.59
N ARG A 240 -7.15 8.24 8.70
CA ARG A 240 -6.00 8.25 9.61
C ARG A 240 -5.36 6.86 9.73
N ILE A 241 -4.03 6.81 9.87
CA ILE A 241 -3.33 5.59 10.25
C ILE A 241 -3.46 5.44 11.77
N LEU A 242 -4.15 4.39 12.21
CA LEU A 242 -4.42 4.11 13.62
C LEU A 242 -3.37 3.17 14.23
N LEU A 243 -2.83 2.24 13.43
CA LEU A 243 -1.80 1.29 13.84
C LEU A 243 -0.83 1.07 12.68
N GLU A 244 0.41 0.77 13.04
CA GLU A 244 1.48 0.40 12.12
C GLU A 244 2.39 -0.63 12.78
N GLY A 245 2.78 -1.68 12.05
CA GLY A 245 3.70 -2.70 12.56
C GLY A 245 3.69 -4.00 11.75
N ASP A 246 4.44 -5.01 12.22
CA ASP A 246 4.37 -6.37 11.67
C ASP A 246 2.98 -6.96 11.95
N PRO A 247 2.24 -7.37 10.91
CA PRO A 247 0.88 -7.88 11.08
C PRO A 247 0.81 -9.14 11.96
N ARG A 248 1.90 -9.89 12.10
CA ARG A 248 1.98 -11.10 12.94
C ARG A 248 2.20 -10.77 14.40
N GLU A 249 2.84 -9.64 14.71
CA GLU A 249 3.16 -9.21 16.08
C GLU A 249 2.11 -8.26 16.66
N LEU A 250 1.48 -7.44 15.83
CA LEU A 250 0.50 -6.44 16.26
C LEU A 250 -0.62 -7.01 17.16
N PRO A 251 -1.23 -8.17 16.86
CA PRO A 251 -2.27 -8.74 17.76
C PRO A 251 -1.76 -8.95 19.16
N ALA A 252 -0.60 -9.60 19.33
CA ALA A 252 -0.01 -9.89 20.63
C ALA A 252 0.39 -8.61 21.39
N GLN A 253 0.95 -7.60 20.69
CA GLN A 253 1.33 -6.31 21.26
C GLN A 253 0.13 -5.54 21.84
N HIS A 254 -1.07 -5.75 21.28
CA HIS A 254 -2.30 -5.10 21.69
C HIS A 254 -3.28 -6.02 22.45
N GLY A 255 -2.86 -7.22 22.84
CA GLY A 255 -3.69 -8.17 23.59
C GLY A 255 -4.93 -8.64 22.82
N ALA A 256 -4.80 -8.81 21.50
CA ALA A 256 -5.82 -9.37 20.63
C ALA A 256 -5.44 -10.80 20.22
N ALA A 257 -6.42 -11.66 19.95
CA ALA A 257 -6.17 -13.04 19.54
C ALA A 257 -5.83 -13.14 18.03
N SER A 258 -6.23 -12.14 17.23
CA SER A 258 -5.96 -12.10 15.78
C SER A 258 -5.88 -10.67 15.28
N LEU A 259 -5.34 -10.51 14.06
CA LEU A 259 -5.32 -9.22 13.37
C LEU A 259 -6.75 -8.72 13.09
N GLU A 260 -7.68 -9.63 12.81
CA GLU A 260 -9.09 -9.31 12.59
C GLU A 260 -9.76 -8.75 13.85
N GLU A 261 -9.54 -9.39 15.02
CA GLU A 261 -10.04 -8.90 16.29
C GLU A 261 -9.48 -7.50 16.60
N LEU A 262 -8.17 -7.32 16.43
CA LEU A 262 -7.52 -6.02 16.60
C LEU A 262 -8.13 -4.97 15.70
N PHE A 263 -8.34 -5.30 14.43
CA PHE A 263 -8.97 -4.44 13.44
C PHE A 263 -10.37 -3.99 13.87
N ILE A 264 -11.24 -4.95 14.25
CA ILE A 264 -12.61 -4.67 14.68
C ILE A 264 -12.62 -3.76 15.91
N ARG A 265 -11.74 -4.02 16.87
CA ARG A 265 -11.61 -3.22 18.09
C ARG A 265 -11.19 -1.78 17.79
N VAL A 266 -10.13 -1.61 17.00
CA VAL A 266 -9.59 -0.29 16.64
C VAL A 266 -10.54 0.51 15.74
N ALA A 267 -11.31 -0.18 14.87
CA ALA A 267 -12.28 0.48 14.01
C ALA A 267 -13.55 0.95 14.77
N ARG A 268 -13.93 0.25 15.86
CA ARG A 268 -15.12 0.56 16.65
C ARG A 268 -14.84 1.48 17.84
N GLU A 269 -13.70 1.29 18.47
CA GLU A 269 -13.23 2.10 19.60
C GLU A 269 -11.91 2.72 19.16
N PRO A 270 -11.90 3.99 18.69
CA PRO A 270 -10.64 4.66 18.43
C PRO A 270 -9.84 4.54 19.72
N LEU A 271 -8.70 3.83 19.67
CA LEU A 271 -7.78 3.65 20.80
C LEU A 271 -7.64 5.01 21.45
N GLY A 272 -8.14 5.15 22.69
CA GLY A 272 -8.32 6.40 23.39
C GLY A 272 -7.09 7.30 23.32
N ILE A 273 -7.02 8.10 22.28
CA ILE A 273 -6.15 9.28 22.18
C ILE A 273 -6.89 10.40 22.92
N GLU A 274 -7.25 10.13 24.17
CA GLU A 274 -7.48 11.21 25.12
C GLU A 274 -6.11 11.76 25.51
N GLY A 275 -5.69 12.79 24.83
CA GLY A 275 -4.49 13.50 25.20
C GLY A 275 -3.76 14.26 24.10
N ALA A 276 -4.43 14.70 23.05
CA ALA A 276 -3.87 15.70 22.15
C ALA A 276 -4.82 16.89 22.02
N VAL A 277 -4.46 17.93 22.82
CA VAL A 277 -4.62 19.37 22.57
C VAL A 277 -6.03 19.93 22.68
N ARG A 278 -6.23 20.60 23.80
CA ARG A 278 -6.84 21.93 23.80
C ARG A 278 -5.77 23.01 23.61
#